data_9ff14b549deff08233603b91ea3f92fb
#
_entry.id   9ff14b549deff08233603b91ea3f92fb
#
_cell.length_a   1.000
_cell.length_b   1.000
_cell.length_c   1.000
_cell.angle_alpha   90.00
_cell.angle_beta   90.00
_cell.angle_gamma   90.00
#
_symmetry.space_group_name_H-M   'P 1'
#
loop_
_entity.id
_entity.type
_entity.pdbx_description
1 polymer ?
#
loop_
_entity_poly.entity_id
_entity_poly.type
_entity_poly.pdbx_seq_one_letter_code
_entity_poly.pdbx_strand_id
1 'polypeptide(L)'
;MNRADLLAIGRQTLTPPDNADPVAWCARNVTHIPDSPFKGGYRPDRWPWVGHALRIFLDPTTRVLAMPWAIQCGKTLTMRLAATYLMANDRGNMVIYMDNQENAKDFTLRYLRPIFNVVPAVRDHLSVHDNAKSDTIDFADGTIVYNNSASTSKDLQRISTRFVFGDELWKWPRSALGESMARTKAYEWTSKKLYASQPGLVGDDFHNLVEMTDRREWHFKAPCCGHLQAYDWSFIRFPESARTDTGWDHRKVEDGTTYECAKCGTRLADTNETRNKCNAEGEFVPMGVAQKKGYVGLHVNALASTSWGSLSVDMLKAKEASDSYGDESGRMIFKTKYLALPWSDDGGTMVTAATASGPPGIRP
;
A
#
# COMPACT_ATOMS: atom_id res chain seq x y z
N MET A 1 -5.51 38.27 22.00
CA MET A 1 -5.81 36.91 22.45
C MET A 1 -6.56 37.05 23.77
N ASN A 2 -7.81 36.63 23.84
CA ASN A 2 -8.60 36.72 25.04
C ASN A 2 -8.38 35.53 25.98
N ARG A 3 -8.93 35.58 27.23
CA ARG A 3 -8.76 34.53 28.25
C ARG A 3 -9.34 33.17 27.77
N ALA A 4 -10.40 33.19 26.99
CA ALA A 4 -11.02 31.97 26.44
C ALA A 4 -10.11 31.31 25.40
N ASP A 5 -9.45 32.11 24.55
CA ASP A 5 -8.49 31.63 23.57
C ASP A 5 -7.27 30.97 24.24
N LEU A 6 -6.74 31.60 25.31
CA LEU A 6 -5.65 31.06 26.12
C LEU A 6 -6.03 29.73 26.78
N LEU A 7 -7.26 29.65 27.33
CA LEU A 7 -7.74 28.43 27.96
C LEU A 7 -7.99 27.31 26.91
N ALA A 8 -8.46 27.67 25.72
CA ALA A 8 -8.63 26.72 24.62
C ALA A 8 -7.28 26.17 24.15
N ILE A 9 -6.29 27.03 23.93
CA ILE A 9 -4.91 26.64 23.60
C ILE A 9 -4.31 25.79 24.71
N GLY A 10 -4.45 26.20 25.97
CA GLY A 10 -3.94 25.43 27.12
C GLY A 10 -4.57 24.04 27.21
N ARG A 11 -5.88 23.92 27.02
CA ARG A 11 -6.56 22.60 26.98
C ARG A 11 -6.06 21.73 25.82
N GLN A 12 -5.92 22.29 24.63
CA GLN A 12 -5.41 21.58 23.47
C GLN A 12 -3.97 21.07 23.67
N THR A 13 -3.12 21.90 24.28
CA THR A 13 -1.71 21.57 24.53
C THR A 13 -1.55 20.55 25.66
N LEU A 14 -2.46 20.55 26.66
CA LEU A 14 -2.41 19.66 27.82
C LEU A 14 -3.27 18.38 27.66
N THR A 15 -4.05 18.26 26.59
CA THR A 15 -4.77 17.00 26.30
C THR A 15 -3.74 15.95 25.87
N PRO A 16 -3.58 14.86 26.63
CA PRO A 16 -2.67 13.78 26.21
C PRO A 16 -3.11 13.22 24.85
N PRO A 17 -2.16 12.79 24.00
CA PRO A 17 -2.52 12.10 22.77
C PRO A 17 -3.39 10.87 23.08
N ASP A 18 -4.37 10.60 22.23
CA ASP A 18 -5.19 9.39 22.32
C ASP A 18 -4.32 8.16 22.01
N ASN A 19 -3.83 7.49 23.05
CA ASN A 19 -3.01 6.26 22.94
C ASN A 19 -3.83 5.03 22.48
N ALA A 20 -5.02 5.22 21.95
CA ALA A 20 -5.81 4.14 21.37
C ALA A 20 -5.07 3.49 20.19
N ASP A 21 -5.36 2.21 19.98
CA ASP A 21 -4.93 1.50 18.77
C ASP A 21 -5.22 2.34 17.52
N PRO A 22 -4.25 2.62 16.65
CA PRO A 22 -4.41 3.52 15.51
C PRO A 22 -5.53 3.10 14.55
N VAL A 23 -5.81 1.81 14.44
CA VAL A 23 -6.92 1.30 13.61
C VAL A 23 -8.27 1.67 14.24
N ALA A 24 -8.42 1.46 15.55
CA ALA A 24 -9.62 1.83 16.28
C ALA A 24 -9.81 3.36 16.27
N TRP A 25 -8.72 4.12 16.42
CA TRP A 25 -8.75 5.58 16.33
C TRP A 25 -9.21 6.06 14.96
N CYS A 26 -8.62 5.54 13.88
CA CYS A 26 -9.02 5.89 12.50
C CYS A 26 -10.49 5.50 12.24
N ALA A 27 -10.95 4.34 12.69
CA ALA A 27 -12.33 3.90 12.51
C ALA A 27 -13.35 4.82 13.22
N ARG A 28 -12.98 5.38 14.38
CA ARG A 28 -13.84 6.33 15.10
C ARG A 28 -13.82 7.75 14.52
N ASN A 29 -12.65 8.22 14.10
CA ASN A 29 -12.45 9.62 13.77
C ASN A 29 -12.56 9.93 12.26
N VAL A 30 -12.20 8.97 11.39
CA VAL A 30 -12.31 9.13 9.94
C VAL A 30 -13.68 8.62 9.48
N THR A 31 -14.71 9.42 9.73
CA THR A 31 -16.11 9.08 9.46
C THR A 31 -16.52 9.24 8.00
N HIS A 32 -15.70 9.91 7.21
CA HIS A 32 -15.88 10.07 5.78
C HIS A 32 -14.53 10.09 5.07
N ILE A 33 -14.39 9.34 3.99
CA ILE A 33 -13.24 9.37 3.10
C ILE A 33 -13.71 9.93 1.77
N PRO A 34 -13.39 11.20 1.46
CA PRO A 34 -13.68 11.78 0.14
C PRO A 34 -13.06 10.92 -0.96
N ASP A 35 -13.71 10.85 -2.11
CA ASP A 35 -13.25 10.09 -3.29
C ASP A 35 -13.13 8.56 -3.11
N SER A 36 -13.57 8.03 -1.99
CA SER A 36 -13.61 6.57 -1.81
C SER A 36 -14.70 5.94 -2.68
N PRO A 37 -14.43 4.81 -3.34
CA PRO A 37 -15.47 4.04 -4.03
C PRO A 37 -16.52 3.49 -3.04
N PHE A 38 -16.22 3.53 -1.76
CA PHE A 38 -17.11 3.11 -0.69
C PHE A 38 -17.61 4.32 0.10
N LYS A 39 -18.92 4.46 0.20
CA LYS A 39 -19.53 5.52 1.03
C LYS A 39 -19.20 5.32 2.52
N GLY A 40 -18.91 6.41 3.21
CA GLY A 40 -18.68 6.43 4.66
C GLY A 40 -17.22 6.54 5.07
N GLY A 41 -16.94 6.20 6.32
CA GLY A 41 -15.63 6.30 6.93
C GLY A 41 -14.73 5.10 6.70
N TYR A 42 -13.60 5.12 7.39
CA TYR A 42 -12.68 4.00 7.36
C TYR A 42 -13.28 2.75 8.01
N ARG A 43 -13.22 1.64 7.28
CA ARG A 43 -13.70 0.33 7.70
C ARG A 43 -12.56 -0.68 7.66
N PRO A 44 -12.02 -1.08 8.84
CA PRO A 44 -10.89 -2.00 8.94
C PRO A 44 -11.16 -3.39 8.35
N ASP A 45 -12.41 -3.82 8.36
CA ASP A 45 -12.85 -5.13 7.88
C ASP A 45 -12.75 -5.30 6.34
N ARG A 46 -12.71 -4.18 5.59
CA ARG A 46 -12.67 -4.25 4.11
C ARG A 46 -11.31 -4.62 3.55
N TRP A 47 -10.27 -4.03 4.09
CA TRP A 47 -8.88 -4.26 3.73
C TRP A 47 -8.05 -4.42 5.00
N PRO A 48 -8.09 -5.61 5.64
CA PRO A 48 -7.44 -5.81 6.94
C PRO A 48 -5.96 -5.48 6.94
N TRP A 49 -5.25 -5.72 5.83
CA TRP A 49 -3.83 -5.38 5.69
C TRP A 49 -3.55 -3.89 5.85
N VAL A 50 -4.49 -2.99 5.52
CA VAL A 50 -4.35 -1.54 5.76
C VAL A 50 -4.25 -1.27 7.27
N GLY A 51 -5.12 -1.90 8.06
CA GLY A 51 -5.08 -1.77 9.52
C GLY A 51 -3.79 -2.34 10.12
N HIS A 52 -3.35 -3.49 9.64
CA HIS A 52 -2.07 -4.07 10.06
C HIS A 52 -0.89 -3.16 9.70
N ALA A 53 -0.87 -2.60 8.48
CA ALA A 53 0.17 -1.66 8.06
C ALA A 53 0.21 -0.39 8.93
N LEU A 54 -0.95 0.15 9.32
CA LEU A 54 -1.02 1.29 10.24
C LEU A 54 -0.40 0.96 11.60
N ARG A 55 -0.76 -0.18 12.22
CA ARG A 55 -0.17 -0.60 13.50
C ARG A 55 1.34 -0.76 13.40
N ILE A 56 1.82 -1.43 12.34
CA ILE A 56 3.25 -1.65 12.12
C ILE A 56 3.98 -0.33 11.89
N PHE A 57 3.44 0.57 11.06
CA PHE A 57 4.08 1.86 10.79
C PHE A 57 4.16 2.75 12.03
N LEU A 58 3.08 2.78 12.81
CA LEU A 58 2.98 3.65 13.99
C LEU A 58 3.67 3.05 15.23
N ASP A 59 4.07 1.78 15.19
CA ASP A 59 4.90 1.18 16.24
C ASP A 59 6.19 1.99 16.43
N PRO A 60 6.57 2.34 17.71
CA PRO A 60 7.76 3.14 17.99
C PRO A 60 9.06 2.54 17.46
N THR A 61 9.14 1.24 17.23
CA THR A 61 10.34 0.55 16.74
C THR A 61 10.48 0.64 15.22
N THR A 62 9.41 0.89 14.48
CA THR A 62 9.44 1.03 13.01
C THR A 62 9.95 2.41 12.61
N ARG A 63 10.99 2.46 11.80
CA ARG A 63 11.61 3.68 11.26
C ARG A 63 11.33 3.89 9.79
N VAL A 64 11.32 2.80 9.03
CA VAL A 64 11.06 2.80 7.60
C VAL A 64 10.05 1.70 7.29
N LEU A 65 8.97 2.05 6.63
CA LEU A 65 8.00 1.14 6.07
C LEU A 65 8.05 1.21 4.56
N ALA A 66 8.36 0.09 3.89
CA ALA A 66 8.25 -0.07 2.45
C ALA A 66 7.00 -0.91 2.11
N MET A 67 6.14 -0.42 1.24
CA MET A 67 4.90 -1.08 0.83
C MET A 67 4.91 -1.40 -0.67
N PRO A 68 5.56 -2.49 -1.12
CA PRO A 68 5.41 -2.99 -2.48
C PRO A 68 4.01 -3.64 -2.64
N TRP A 69 3.01 -2.80 -2.91
CA TRP A 69 1.62 -3.24 -3.04
C TRP A 69 1.13 -3.14 -4.47
N ALA A 70 0.29 -4.07 -4.85
CA ALA A 70 -0.43 -4.03 -6.10
C ALA A 70 -1.28 -2.76 -6.25
N ILE A 71 -1.70 -2.48 -7.47
CA ILE A 71 -2.66 -1.40 -7.72
C ILE A 71 -3.98 -1.69 -6.97
N GLN A 72 -4.67 -0.63 -6.56
CA GLN A 72 -5.97 -0.68 -5.87
C GLN A 72 -6.00 -1.52 -4.58
N CYS A 73 -4.86 -1.75 -3.94
CA CYS A 73 -4.77 -2.42 -2.63
C CYS A 73 -4.74 -1.45 -1.44
N GLY A 74 -5.00 -0.15 -1.65
CA GLY A 74 -5.15 0.82 -0.56
C GLY A 74 -3.86 1.54 -0.14
N LYS A 75 -2.81 1.62 -0.98
CA LYS A 75 -1.57 2.39 -0.72
C LYS A 75 -1.87 3.81 -0.28
N THR A 76 -2.54 4.56 -1.12
CA THR A 76 -2.90 5.96 -0.87
C THR A 76 -3.79 6.13 0.36
N LEU A 77 -4.72 5.19 0.60
CA LEU A 77 -5.54 5.19 1.82
C LEU A 77 -4.68 5.03 3.06
N THR A 78 -3.75 4.08 3.07
CA THR A 78 -2.83 3.86 4.20
C THR A 78 -2.01 5.12 4.51
N MET A 79 -1.46 5.76 3.48
CA MET A 79 -0.71 7.02 3.63
C MET A 79 -1.58 8.13 4.25
N ARG A 80 -2.80 8.31 3.76
CA ARG A 80 -3.75 9.32 4.26
C ARG A 80 -4.14 9.08 5.71
N LEU A 81 -4.44 7.84 6.07
CA LEU A 81 -4.79 7.46 7.43
C LEU A 81 -3.61 7.65 8.39
N ALA A 82 -2.40 7.23 7.98
CA ALA A 82 -1.18 7.42 8.75
C ALA A 82 -0.87 8.91 8.97
N ALA A 83 -0.95 9.74 7.92
CA ALA A 83 -0.77 11.18 8.01
C ALA A 83 -1.81 11.83 8.93
N THR A 84 -3.08 11.45 8.81
CA THR A 84 -4.16 11.96 9.64
C THR A 84 -3.95 11.61 11.12
N TYR A 85 -3.58 10.35 11.40
CA TYR A 85 -3.28 9.92 12.78
C TYR A 85 -2.10 10.69 13.37
N LEU A 86 -0.99 10.83 12.63
CA LEU A 86 0.20 11.56 13.08
C LEU A 86 -0.13 13.03 13.33
N MET A 87 -0.87 13.69 12.44
CA MET A 87 -1.23 15.11 12.63
C MET A 87 -2.18 15.32 13.81
N ALA A 88 -2.97 14.33 14.19
CA ALA A 88 -3.83 14.40 15.36
C ALA A 88 -3.09 14.11 16.68
N ASN A 89 -2.21 13.10 16.71
CA ASN A 89 -1.72 12.50 17.95
C ASN A 89 -0.21 12.67 18.21
N ASP A 90 0.60 12.86 17.16
CA ASP A 90 2.07 12.95 17.28
C ASP A 90 2.63 13.95 16.26
N ARG A 91 2.16 15.20 16.34
CA ARG A 91 2.41 16.24 15.36
C ARG A 91 3.89 16.58 15.17
N GLY A 92 4.26 16.84 13.94
CA GLY A 92 5.59 17.27 13.53
C GLY A 92 5.65 17.49 12.02
N ASN A 93 6.61 18.29 11.57
CA ASN A 93 6.76 18.56 10.14
C ASN A 93 6.82 17.27 9.33
N MET A 94 6.05 17.24 8.24
CA MET A 94 5.93 16.12 7.31
C MET A 94 6.22 16.59 5.89
N VAL A 95 6.84 15.75 5.10
CA VAL A 95 6.88 15.93 3.65
C VAL A 95 6.35 14.68 2.96
N ILE A 96 5.51 14.88 1.96
CA ILE A 96 4.97 13.84 1.08
C ILE A 96 5.52 14.10 -0.31
N TYR A 97 6.25 13.13 -0.85
CA TYR A 97 6.82 13.20 -2.19
C TYR A 97 6.00 12.37 -3.16
N MET A 98 5.59 13.00 -4.25
CA MET A 98 4.94 12.37 -5.40
C MET A 98 5.90 12.33 -6.59
N ASP A 99 5.57 11.56 -7.61
CA ASP A 99 6.38 11.43 -8.82
C ASP A 99 6.57 12.76 -9.60
N ASN A 100 5.56 13.64 -9.55
CA ASN A 100 5.61 14.96 -10.18
C ASN A 100 4.81 16.02 -9.40
N GLN A 101 4.97 17.30 -9.78
CA GLN A 101 4.37 18.43 -9.06
C GLN A 101 2.84 18.51 -9.21
N GLU A 102 2.28 18.06 -10.33
CA GLU A 102 0.83 18.03 -10.53
C GLU A 102 0.19 17.03 -9.60
N ASN A 103 0.74 15.80 -9.53
CA ASN A 103 0.28 14.77 -8.61
C ASN A 103 0.44 15.20 -7.14
N ALA A 104 1.50 15.96 -6.79
CA ALA A 104 1.67 16.50 -5.44
C ALA A 104 0.56 17.50 -5.08
N LYS A 105 0.22 18.43 -5.98
CA LYS A 105 -0.88 19.37 -5.80
C LYS A 105 -2.23 18.67 -5.69
N ASP A 106 -2.50 17.71 -6.59
CA ASP A 106 -3.73 16.92 -6.57
C ASP A 106 -3.85 16.13 -5.27
N PHE A 107 -2.76 15.52 -4.79
CA PHE A 107 -2.76 14.80 -3.52
C PHE A 107 -3.12 15.72 -2.36
N THR A 108 -2.57 16.93 -2.32
CA THR A 108 -2.94 17.93 -1.29
C THR A 108 -4.41 18.29 -1.34
N LEU A 109 -4.88 18.72 -2.53
CA LEU A 109 -6.18 19.35 -2.66
C LEU A 109 -7.34 18.35 -2.66
N ARG A 110 -7.16 17.19 -3.30
CA ARG A 110 -8.23 16.20 -3.50
C ARG A 110 -8.23 15.10 -2.47
N TYR A 111 -7.07 14.77 -1.89
CA TYR A 111 -6.95 13.59 -1.03
C TYR A 111 -6.64 13.93 0.43
N LEU A 112 -5.63 14.77 0.70
CA LEU A 112 -5.18 14.99 2.07
C LEU A 112 -5.98 16.06 2.80
N ARG A 113 -6.12 17.24 2.20
CA ARG A 113 -6.89 18.35 2.80
C ARG A 113 -8.35 17.99 3.08
N PRO A 114 -9.08 17.30 2.17
CA PRO A 114 -10.46 16.89 2.46
C PRO A 114 -10.57 15.94 3.67
N ILE A 115 -9.64 14.99 3.84
CA ILE A 115 -9.69 14.10 5.02
C ILE A 115 -9.33 14.86 6.30
N PHE A 116 -8.37 15.80 6.28
CA PHE A 116 -8.03 16.63 7.43
C PHE A 116 -9.22 17.50 7.87
N ASN A 117 -9.99 18.02 6.92
CA ASN A 117 -11.15 18.86 7.20
C ASN A 117 -12.33 18.10 7.85
N VAL A 118 -12.48 16.80 7.59
CA VAL A 118 -13.55 15.98 8.17
C VAL A 118 -13.20 15.35 9.51
N VAL A 119 -11.92 15.39 9.91
CA VAL A 119 -11.45 14.85 11.19
C VAL A 119 -11.26 15.98 12.20
N PRO A 120 -12.15 16.17 13.19
CA PRO A 120 -12.06 17.29 14.14
C PRO A 120 -10.72 17.39 14.85
N ALA A 121 -10.13 16.27 15.26
CA ALA A 121 -8.82 16.19 15.92
C ALA A 121 -7.64 16.73 15.07
N VAL A 122 -7.84 16.90 13.77
CA VAL A 122 -6.87 17.54 12.85
C VAL A 122 -7.35 18.93 12.45
N ARG A 123 -8.60 19.02 11.98
CA ARG A 123 -9.21 20.26 11.49
C ARG A 123 -9.07 21.42 12.47
N ASP A 124 -9.35 21.18 13.74
CA ASP A 124 -9.40 22.22 14.78
C ASP A 124 -7.98 22.75 15.14
N HIS A 125 -6.94 22.16 14.57
CA HIS A 125 -5.54 22.59 14.67
C HIS A 125 -4.99 23.22 13.39
N LEU A 126 -5.77 23.26 12.30
CA LEU A 126 -5.33 23.93 11.07
C LEU A 126 -5.17 25.44 11.34
N SER A 127 -4.19 26.05 10.68
CA SER A 127 -3.97 27.49 10.79
C SER A 127 -5.14 28.26 10.17
N VAL A 128 -5.60 29.30 10.84
CA VAL A 128 -6.59 30.26 10.29
C VAL A 128 -6.05 31.00 9.06
N HIS A 129 -4.73 31.02 8.87
CA HIS A 129 -4.03 31.59 7.72
C HIS A 129 -3.69 30.56 6.65
N ASP A 130 -4.16 29.30 6.79
CA ASP A 130 -4.02 28.30 5.75
C ASP A 130 -4.94 28.63 4.56
N ASN A 131 -4.39 29.40 3.63
CA ASN A 131 -5.09 29.91 2.43
C ASN A 131 -5.33 28.83 1.37
N ALA A 132 -5.52 27.57 1.75
CA ALA A 132 -5.72 26.44 0.86
C ALA A 132 -4.64 26.32 -0.23
N LYS A 133 -3.37 26.55 0.14
CA LYS A 133 -2.23 26.35 -0.75
C LYS A 133 -2.24 24.94 -1.32
N SER A 134 -1.74 24.78 -2.53
CA SER A 134 -1.74 23.50 -3.24
C SER A 134 -0.56 22.58 -2.87
N ASP A 135 0.45 23.11 -2.19
CA ASP A 135 1.71 22.44 -1.87
C ASP A 135 2.02 22.36 -0.37
N THR A 136 1.24 23.06 0.47
CA THR A 136 1.40 23.01 1.93
C THR A 136 0.06 22.99 2.65
N ILE A 137 0.06 22.40 3.85
CA ILE A 137 -1.02 22.52 4.84
C ILE A 137 -0.39 23.02 6.13
N ASP A 138 -0.80 24.21 6.58
CA ASP A 138 -0.21 24.88 7.72
C ASP A 138 -1.06 24.65 8.99
N PHE A 139 -0.42 24.35 10.11
CA PHE A 139 -1.05 24.18 11.42
C PHE A 139 -0.78 25.38 12.32
N ALA A 140 -1.67 25.63 13.29
CA ALA A 140 -1.60 26.78 14.18
C ALA A 140 -0.37 26.79 15.10
N ASP A 141 0.22 25.61 15.37
CA ASP A 141 1.44 25.46 16.18
C ASP A 141 2.74 25.61 15.38
N GLY A 142 2.64 25.96 14.09
CA GLY A 142 3.79 26.11 13.19
C GLY A 142 4.21 24.80 12.50
N THR A 143 3.53 23.68 12.76
CA THR A 143 3.74 22.43 11.99
C THR A 143 3.29 22.64 10.55
N ILE A 144 4.04 22.10 9.60
CA ILE A 144 3.73 22.17 8.17
C ILE A 144 3.78 20.78 7.55
N VAL A 145 2.76 20.45 6.77
CA VAL A 145 2.76 19.30 5.86
C VAL A 145 3.06 19.82 4.45
N TYR A 146 4.20 19.44 3.91
CA TYR A 146 4.67 19.78 2.56
C TYR A 146 4.29 18.67 1.58
N ASN A 147 3.84 19.04 0.39
CA ASN A 147 3.65 18.10 -0.72
C ASN A 147 4.51 18.55 -1.89
N ASN A 148 5.53 17.77 -2.21
CA ASN A 148 6.55 18.11 -3.20
C ASN A 148 6.70 17.04 -4.27
N SER A 149 7.32 17.40 -5.37
CA SER A 149 7.76 16.45 -6.38
C SER A 149 9.09 15.79 -5.99
N ALA A 150 9.23 14.51 -6.28
CA ALA A 150 10.52 13.82 -6.23
C ALA A 150 11.33 13.97 -7.52
N SER A 151 10.79 14.66 -8.56
CA SER A 151 11.41 14.76 -9.88
C SER A 151 12.63 15.68 -9.94
N THR A 152 12.79 16.58 -8.96
CA THR A 152 13.93 17.54 -8.93
C THR A 152 14.67 17.51 -7.60
N SER A 153 16.00 17.58 -7.67
CA SER A 153 16.87 17.65 -6.48
C SER A 153 16.57 18.89 -5.61
N LYS A 154 16.15 20.00 -6.21
CA LYS A 154 15.81 21.22 -5.49
C LYS A 154 14.62 21.01 -4.53
N ASP A 155 13.62 20.27 -4.95
CA ASP A 155 12.44 20.00 -4.14
C ASP A 155 12.73 18.99 -3.03
N LEU A 156 13.71 18.11 -3.26
CA LEU A 156 14.16 17.11 -2.29
C LEU A 156 15.04 17.70 -1.17
N GLN A 157 15.75 18.84 -1.39
CA GLN A 157 16.82 19.31 -0.50
C GLN A 157 16.43 20.40 0.50
N ARG A 158 15.28 21.04 0.38
CA ARG A 158 14.94 22.28 1.09
C ARG A 158 14.41 22.12 2.52
N ILE A 159 13.97 20.93 2.91
CA ILE A 159 13.14 20.78 4.10
C ILE A 159 13.73 19.75 5.04
N SER A 160 13.83 20.09 6.33
CA SER A 160 14.08 19.13 7.40
C SER A 160 12.77 18.76 8.06
N THR A 161 12.41 17.47 8.07
CA THR A 161 11.12 16.99 8.54
C THR A 161 11.26 15.78 9.45
N ARG A 162 10.27 15.58 10.32
CA ARG A 162 10.17 14.39 11.17
C ARG A 162 9.60 13.20 10.41
N PHE A 163 8.66 13.45 9.49
CA PHE A 163 7.97 12.42 8.72
C PHE A 163 8.22 12.61 7.23
N VAL A 164 8.53 11.51 6.54
CA VAL A 164 8.69 11.47 5.08
C VAL A 164 7.80 10.38 4.52
N PHE A 165 6.93 10.75 3.60
CA PHE A 165 6.13 9.81 2.82
C PHE A 165 6.52 9.91 1.35
N GLY A 166 6.48 8.79 0.64
CA GLY A 166 6.72 8.75 -0.79
C GLY A 166 5.73 7.82 -1.49
N ASP A 167 5.19 8.26 -2.61
CA ASP A 167 4.30 7.46 -3.44
C ASP A 167 4.87 7.29 -4.85
N GLU A 168 4.51 6.19 -5.51
CA GLU A 168 4.91 5.85 -6.89
C GLU A 168 6.42 5.90 -7.13
N LEU A 169 7.23 5.35 -6.19
CA LEU A 169 8.71 5.40 -6.21
C LEU A 169 9.32 4.81 -7.47
N TRP A 170 8.65 3.88 -8.13
CA TRP A 170 9.11 3.29 -9.39
C TRP A 170 9.29 4.31 -10.52
N LYS A 171 8.68 5.50 -10.39
CA LYS A 171 8.81 6.62 -11.31
C LYS A 171 9.89 7.65 -10.90
N TRP A 172 10.41 7.52 -9.67
CA TRP A 172 11.34 8.52 -9.16
C TRP A 172 12.69 8.43 -9.87
N PRO A 173 13.38 9.57 -10.05
CA PRO A 173 14.77 9.56 -10.50
C PRO A 173 15.66 8.75 -9.56
N ARG A 174 16.71 8.15 -10.09
CA ARG A 174 17.74 7.50 -9.28
C ARG A 174 18.29 8.49 -8.24
N SER A 175 18.65 8.00 -7.07
CA SER A 175 19.09 8.76 -5.90
C SER A 175 18.02 9.58 -5.16
N ALA A 176 16.84 9.84 -5.75
CA ALA A 176 15.78 10.62 -5.10
C ALA A 176 15.32 10.00 -3.76
N LEU A 177 15.26 8.68 -3.68
CA LEU A 177 14.96 7.96 -2.44
C LEU A 177 15.98 8.29 -1.33
N GLY A 178 17.28 8.24 -1.63
CA GLY A 178 18.34 8.57 -0.67
C GLY A 178 18.26 10.02 -0.19
N GLU A 179 18.00 10.95 -1.11
CA GLU A 179 17.80 12.37 -0.77
C GLU A 179 16.57 12.58 0.12
N SER A 180 15.45 11.91 -0.16
CA SER A 180 14.25 11.99 0.67
C SER A 180 14.50 11.46 2.09
N MET A 181 15.21 10.35 2.22
CA MET A 181 15.60 9.78 3.52
C MET A 181 16.47 10.73 4.34
N ALA A 182 17.34 11.51 3.70
CA ALA A 182 18.22 12.45 4.34
C ALA A 182 17.48 13.61 5.06
N ARG A 183 16.22 13.88 4.66
CA ARG A 183 15.41 14.97 5.28
C ARG A 183 15.11 14.78 6.75
N THR A 184 15.23 13.56 7.24
CA THR A 184 14.91 13.25 8.65
C THR A 184 16.14 13.19 9.57
N LYS A 185 17.35 13.52 9.11
CA LYS A 185 18.57 13.39 9.92
C LYS A 185 18.51 14.15 11.25
N ALA A 186 17.90 15.33 11.28
CA ALA A 186 17.72 16.09 12.53
C ALA A 186 16.76 15.42 13.52
N TYR A 187 15.97 14.46 13.09
CA TYR A 187 14.95 13.74 13.86
C TYR A 187 15.27 12.25 13.97
N GLU A 188 16.51 11.83 13.93
CA GLU A 188 16.94 10.44 13.80
C GLU A 188 16.18 9.47 14.72
N TRP A 189 15.98 9.85 15.97
CA TRP A 189 15.37 9.01 17.00
C TRP A 189 13.83 8.95 16.98
N THR A 190 13.17 9.92 16.34
CA THR A 190 11.71 10.05 16.31
C THR A 190 11.12 10.03 14.90
N SER A 191 11.97 10.04 13.89
CA SER A 191 11.52 10.09 12.50
C SER A 191 10.88 8.78 12.04
N LYS A 192 9.91 8.92 11.15
CA LYS A 192 9.27 7.81 10.43
C LYS A 192 9.22 8.08 8.94
N LYS A 193 9.41 7.03 8.16
CA LYS A 193 9.39 7.09 6.70
C LYS A 193 8.45 6.01 6.16
N LEU A 194 7.55 6.36 5.27
CA LEU A 194 6.62 5.46 4.60
C LEU A 194 6.78 5.61 3.09
N TYR A 195 7.12 4.54 2.42
CA TYR A 195 7.29 4.48 0.98
C TYR A 195 6.35 3.46 0.36
N ALA A 196 5.44 3.92 -0.48
CA ALA A 196 4.43 3.11 -1.13
C ALA A 196 4.62 3.13 -2.65
N SER A 197 4.68 1.96 -3.27
CA SER A 197 4.84 1.88 -4.72
C SER A 197 4.43 0.50 -5.22
N GLN A 198 4.03 0.41 -6.48
CA GLN A 198 4.24 -0.84 -7.21
C GLN A 198 5.74 -1.02 -7.43
N PRO A 199 6.27 -2.24 -7.47
CA PRO A 199 7.65 -2.48 -7.87
C PRO A 199 7.92 -2.06 -9.30
N GLY A 200 9.14 -1.61 -9.55
CA GLY A 200 9.67 -1.33 -10.89
C GLY A 200 10.58 -2.47 -11.37
N LEU A 201 11.85 -2.13 -11.66
CA LEU A 201 12.86 -3.08 -12.11
C LEU A 201 13.61 -3.71 -10.93
N VAL A 202 14.09 -4.94 -11.12
CA VAL A 202 15.06 -5.55 -10.20
C VAL A 202 16.30 -4.65 -10.13
N GLY A 203 16.73 -4.31 -8.91
CA GLY A 203 17.90 -3.47 -8.66
C GLY A 203 17.61 -1.96 -8.71
N ASP A 204 16.37 -1.53 -8.91
CA ASP A 204 16.04 -0.13 -8.70
C ASP A 204 16.06 0.27 -7.20
N ASP A 205 15.96 1.58 -6.93
CA ASP A 205 16.08 2.09 -5.56
C ASP A 205 14.99 1.55 -4.64
N PHE A 206 13.76 1.36 -5.14
CA PHE A 206 12.68 0.84 -4.33
C PHE A 206 12.81 -0.67 -4.07
N HIS A 207 13.20 -1.45 -5.07
CA HIS A 207 13.51 -2.87 -4.89
C HIS A 207 14.62 -3.04 -3.85
N ASN A 208 15.71 -2.27 -3.98
CA ASN A 208 16.82 -2.33 -3.02
C ASN A 208 16.37 -1.94 -1.60
N LEU A 209 15.44 -0.98 -1.46
CA LEU A 209 14.87 -0.65 -0.15
C LEU A 209 14.07 -1.84 0.42
N VAL A 210 13.25 -2.51 -0.38
CA VAL A 210 12.47 -3.67 0.05
C VAL A 210 13.38 -4.79 0.51
N GLU A 211 14.49 -5.06 -0.21
CA GLU A 211 15.48 -6.08 0.15
C GLU A 211 16.21 -5.79 1.48
N MET A 212 16.25 -4.54 1.93
CA MET A 212 16.80 -4.18 3.25
C MET A 212 15.84 -4.48 4.41
N THR A 213 14.59 -4.80 4.15
CA THR A 213 13.53 -5.04 5.14
C THR A 213 13.41 -6.52 5.52
N ASP A 214 12.49 -6.82 6.42
CA ASP A 214 12.10 -8.20 6.75
C ASP A 214 11.12 -8.83 5.74
N ARG A 215 10.72 -8.12 4.70
CA ARG A 215 9.94 -8.59 3.53
C ARG A 215 8.70 -9.40 3.93
N ARG A 216 7.87 -8.86 4.81
CA ARG A 216 6.62 -9.53 5.21
C ARG A 216 5.66 -9.62 4.04
N GLU A 217 5.04 -10.78 3.89
CA GLU A 217 3.97 -11.02 2.92
C GLU A 217 2.63 -11.16 3.61
N TRP A 218 1.57 -10.66 2.97
CA TRP A 218 0.22 -10.87 3.46
C TRP A 218 -0.21 -12.31 3.27
N HIS A 219 -0.37 -13.03 4.37
CA HIS A 219 -0.89 -14.38 4.41
C HIS A 219 -2.35 -14.37 4.80
N PHE A 220 -3.15 -15.16 4.12
CA PHE A 220 -4.55 -15.36 4.44
C PHE A 220 -4.79 -16.71 5.10
N LYS A 221 -5.87 -16.82 5.86
CA LYS A 221 -6.29 -18.08 6.48
C LYS A 221 -7.31 -18.78 5.60
N ALA A 222 -6.95 -19.92 5.06
CA ALA A 222 -7.82 -20.67 4.15
C ALA A 222 -9.10 -21.13 4.86
N PRO A 223 -10.30 -20.73 4.39
CA PRO A 223 -11.56 -21.04 5.07
C PRO A 223 -11.92 -22.53 5.10
N CYS A 224 -11.29 -23.34 4.25
CA CYS A 224 -11.51 -24.79 4.15
C CYS A 224 -10.81 -25.60 5.25
N CYS A 225 -9.64 -25.17 5.74
CA CYS A 225 -8.82 -25.95 6.69
C CYS A 225 -8.05 -25.09 7.70
N GLY A 226 -8.24 -23.79 7.71
CA GLY A 226 -7.56 -22.86 8.62
C GLY A 226 -6.06 -22.66 8.36
N HIS A 227 -5.53 -23.17 7.24
CA HIS A 227 -4.10 -23.03 6.91
C HIS A 227 -3.76 -21.58 6.56
N LEU A 228 -2.70 -21.05 7.17
CA LEU A 228 -2.17 -19.73 6.86
C LEU A 228 -1.21 -19.84 5.68
N GLN A 229 -1.46 -19.12 4.59
CA GLN A 229 -0.67 -19.17 3.36
C GLN A 229 -0.65 -17.81 2.64
N ALA A 230 0.45 -17.53 1.92
CA ALA A 230 0.52 -16.37 1.04
C ALA A 230 -0.40 -16.54 -0.17
N TYR A 231 -0.82 -15.41 -0.74
CA TYR A 231 -1.41 -15.43 -2.08
C TYR A 231 -0.31 -15.63 -3.12
N ASP A 232 -0.36 -16.76 -3.84
CA ASP A 232 0.58 -17.09 -4.89
C ASP A 232 -0.17 -17.46 -6.18
N TRP A 233 0.27 -16.90 -7.29
CA TRP A 233 -0.32 -17.12 -8.62
C TRP A 233 -0.32 -18.60 -9.03
N SER A 234 0.65 -19.38 -8.56
CA SER A 234 0.77 -20.81 -8.87
C SER A 234 -0.40 -21.66 -8.36
N PHE A 235 -1.24 -21.14 -7.46
CA PHE A 235 -2.46 -21.79 -6.96
C PHE A 235 -3.73 -21.40 -7.71
N ILE A 236 -3.65 -20.53 -8.71
CA ILE A 236 -4.80 -20.24 -9.59
C ILE A 236 -5.05 -21.43 -10.51
N ARG A 237 -6.33 -21.80 -10.64
CA ARG A 237 -6.79 -22.92 -11.49
C ARG A 237 -7.89 -22.48 -12.43
N PHE A 238 -7.71 -22.80 -13.71
CA PHE A 238 -8.70 -22.59 -14.75
C PHE A 238 -9.49 -23.88 -15.01
N PRO A 239 -10.75 -23.79 -15.44
CA PRO A 239 -11.48 -24.97 -15.89
C PRO A 239 -10.92 -25.45 -17.23
N GLU A 240 -10.70 -26.75 -17.38
CA GLU A 240 -10.21 -27.34 -18.64
C GLU A 240 -11.21 -27.09 -19.80
N SER A 241 -12.51 -27.03 -19.51
CA SER A 241 -13.55 -26.70 -20.47
C SER A 241 -13.43 -25.29 -21.08
N ALA A 242 -12.58 -24.44 -20.56
CA ALA A 242 -12.25 -23.14 -21.13
C ALA A 242 -11.17 -23.21 -22.22
N ARG A 243 -10.50 -24.36 -22.39
CA ARG A 243 -9.48 -24.52 -23.42
C ARG A 243 -10.15 -24.69 -24.80
N THR A 244 -9.62 -24.00 -25.79
CA THR A 244 -10.03 -24.09 -27.21
C THR A 244 -8.87 -24.57 -28.07
N ASP A 245 -9.10 -24.89 -29.32
CA ASP A 245 -8.05 -25.33 -30.26
C ASP A 245 -7.00 -24.22 -30.51
N THR A 246 -7.37 -22.94 -30.34
CA THR A 246 -6.52 -21.79 -30.65
C THR A 246 -6.12 -20.98 -29.43
N GLY A 247 -6.53 -21.36 -28.22
CA GLY A 247 -6.23 -20.60 -27.00
C GLY A 247 -7.21 -20.86 -25.87
N TRP A 248 -7.80 -19.81 -25.32
CA TRP A 248 -8.68 -19.87 -24.15
C TRP A 248 -9.99 -19.11 -24.39
N ASP A 249 -11.11 -19.67 -23.99
CA ASP A 249 -12.38 -18.95 -23.83
C ASP A 249 -12.31 -18.08 -22.57
N HIS A 250 -12.02 -16.79 -22.75
CA HIS A 250 -11.81 -15.85 -21.65
C HIS A 250 -13.01 -15.76 -20.71
N ARG A 251 -14.24 -15.87 -21.23
CA ARG A 251 -15.44 -15.85 -20.40
C ARG A 251 -15.53 -17.06 -19.48
N LYS A 252 -15.27 -18.26 -20.03
CA LYS A 252 -15.25 -19.48 -19.21
C LYS A 252 -14.09 -19.45 -18.20
N VAL A 253 -12.94 -18.85 -18.55
CA VAL A 253 -11.84 -18.65 -17.61
C VAL A 253 -12.29 -17.72 -16.48
N GLU A 254 -12.87 -16.56 -16.81
CA GLU A 254 -13.32 -15.59 -15.82
C GLU A 254 -14.33 -16.20 -14.84
N ASP A 255 -15.35 -16.88 -15.36
CA ASP A 255 -16.45 -17.47 -14.58
C ASP A 255 -16.02 -18.71 -13.77
N GLY A 256 -15.01 -19.44 -14.24
CA GLY A 256 -14.62 -20.74 -13.67
C GLY A 256 -13.29 -20.77 -12.91
N THR A 257 -12.59 -19.63 -12.78
CA THR A 257 -11.32 -19.57 -12.04
C THR A 257 -11.54 -19.81 -10.55
N THR A 258 -10.64 -20.58 -9.96
CA THR A 258 -10.63 -20.90 -8.53
C THR A 258 -9.21 -20.73 -7.95
N TYR A 259 -9.11 -20.59 -6.64
CA TYR A 259 -7.87 -20.63 -5.90
C TYR A 259 -7.75 -21.95 -5.15
N GLU A 260 -6.69 -22.70 -5.37
CA GLU A 260 -6.45 -23.98 -4.70
C GLU A 260 -5.70 -23.78 -3.38
N CYS A 261 -6.23 -24.34 -2.30
CA CYS A 261 -5.54 -24.30 -1.01
C CYS A 261 -4.26 -25.13 -1.04
N ALA A 262 -3.13 -24.53 -0.66
CA ALA A 262 -1.81 -25.17 -0.67
C ALA A 262 -1.75 -26.42 0.20
N LYS A 263 -2.55 -26.49 1.31
CA LYS A 263 -2.51 -27.62 2.25
C LYS A 263 -3.47 -28.76 1.89
N CYS A 264 -4.72 -28.45 1.56
CA CYS A 264 -5.75 -29.49 1.42
C CYS A 264 -6.26 -29.66 -0.03
N GLY A 265 -5.79 -28.85 -0.97
CA GLY A 265 -6.19 -28.91 -2.38
C GLY A 265 -7.64 -28.47 -2.64
N THR A 266 -8.37 -27.99 -1.63
CA THR A 266 -9.74 -27.49 -1.82
C THR A 266 -9.71 -26.27 -2.73
N ARG A 267 -10.58 -26.26 -3.76
CA ARG A 267 -10.76 -25.13 -4.66
C ARG A 267 -11.74 -24.14 -4.08
N LEU A 268 -11.26 -22.93 -3.82
CA LEU A 268 -12.05 -21.81 -3.34
C LEU A 268 -12.65 -21.07 -4.53
N ALA A 269 -13.95 -20.81 -4.49
CA ALA A 269 -14.64 -20.06 -5.54
C ALA A 269 -14.23 -18.58 -5.53
N ASP A 270 -14.13 -17.97 -6.72
CA ASP A 270 -13.79 -16.55 -6.88
C ASP A 270 -15.01 -15.66 -6.57
N THR A 271 -15.25 -15.41 -5.30
CA THR A 271 -16.28 -14.48 -4.84
C THR A 271 -15.73 -13.46 -3.87
N ASN A 272 -16.36 -12.29 -3.77
CA ASN A 272 -16.01 -11.29 -2.75
C ASN A 272 -16.14 -11.87 -1.33
N GLU A 273 -17.14 -12.71 -1.09
CA GLU A 273 -17.34 -13.35 0.21
C GLU A 273 -16.18 -14.29 0.56
N THR A 274 -15.72 -15.10 -0.39
CA THR A 274 -14.55 -15.98 -0.21
C THR A 274 -13.30 -15.17 0.11
N ARG A 275 -12.99 -14.12 -0.68
CA ARG A 275 -11.83 -13.25 -0.42
C ARG A 275 -11.92 -12.55 0.93
N ASN A 276 -13.09 -12.06 1.32
CA ASN A 276 -13.29 -11.45 2.62
C ASN A 276 -13.06 -12.45 3.76
N LYS A 277 -13.57 -13.68 3.65
CA LYS A 277 -13.31 -14.75 4.63
C LYS A 277 -11.83 -15.10 4.73
N CYS A 278 -11.14 -15.22 3.58
CA CYS A 278 -9.70 -15.45 3.54
C CYS A 278 -8.93 -14.37 4.31
N ASN A 279 -9.25 -13.10 4.05
CA ASN A 279 -8.50 -11.98 4.59
C ASN A 279 -8.86 -11.60 6.03
N ALA A 280 -10.04 -12.01 6.54
CA ALA A 280 -10.54 -11.58 7.86
C ALA A 280 -9.58 -11.90 9.03
N GLU A 281 -8.88 -13.03 8.95
CA GLU A 281 -7.88 -13.47 9.92
C GLU A 281 -6.47 -13.54 9.32
N GLY A 282 -6.22 -12.73 8.28
CA GLY A 282 -4.92 -12.66 7.64
C GLY A 282 -3.91 -11.85 8.47
N GLU A 283 -2.63 -12.07 8.20
CA GLU A 283 -1.53 -11.36 8.87
C GLU A 283 -0.31 -11.19 7.96
N PHE A 284 0.58 -10.25 8.31
CA PHE A 284 1.87 -10.11 7.65
C PHE A 284 2.89 -11.04 8.29
N VAL A 285 3.42 -11.99 7.51
CA VAL A 285 4.42 -12.97 7.94
C VAL A 285 5.81 -12.57 7.41
N PRO A 286 6.83 -12.41 8.28
CA PRO A 286 8.19 -12.11 7.84
C PRO A 286 8.77 -13.24 6.98
N MET A 287 9.35 -12.89 5.83
CA MET A 287 10.02 -13.81 4.91
C MET A 287 11.55 -13.79 5.07
N GLY A 288 12.06 -12.93 5.93
CA GLY A 288 13.48 -12.80 6.21
C GLY A 288 13.76 -11.94 7.43
N VAL A 289 15.03 -11.62 7.60
CA VAL A 289 15.51 -10.73 8.66
C VAL A 289 15.89 -9.40 8.04
N ALA A 290 15.41 -8.30 8.63
CA ALA A 290 15.77 -6.97 8.16
C ALA A 290 17.28 -6.70 8.30
N GLN A 291 17.90 -6.18 7.24
CA GLN A 291 19.32 -5.79 7.26
C GLN A 291 19.57 -4.55 8.14
N LYS A 292 18.52 -3.74 8.37
CA LYS A 292 18.57 -2.56 9.23
C LYS A 292 17.45 -2.59 10.26
N LYS A 293 17.80 -2.33 11.53
CA LYS A 293 16.81 -2.27 12.61
C LYS A 293 15.73 -1.22 12.32
N GLY A 294 14.47 -1.62 12.48
CA GLY A 294 13.30 -0.76 12.24
C GLY A 294 12.91 -0.59 10.77
N TYR A 295 13.49 -1.38 9.86
CA TYR A 295 13.09 -1.44 8.45
C TYR A 295 12.11 -2.59 8.27
N VAL A 296 10.88 -2.28 7.84
CA VAL A 296 9.81 -3.26 7.63
C VAL A 296 9.32 -3.15 6.20
N GLY A 297 9.15 -4.29 5.54
CA GLY A 297 8.55 -4.39 4.22
C GLY A 297 7.21 -5.12 4.30
N LEU A 298 6.18 -4.60 3.65
CA LEU A 298 4.86 -5.23 3.62
C LEU A 298 4.44 -5.43 2.16
N HIS A 299 4.36 -6.67 1.73
CA HIS A 299 3.94 -7.04 0.37
C HIS A 299 2.47 -7.46 0.35
N VAL A 300 1.70 -6.90 -0.60
CA VAL A 300 0.30 -7.28 -0.88
C VAL A 300 0.11 -7.32 -2.39
N ASN A 301 -0.27 -8.48 -2.93
CA ASN A 301 -0.61 -8.61 -4.34
C ASN A 301 -2.14 -8.51 -4.58
N ALA A 302 -2.54 -8.35 -5.83
CA ALA A 302 -3.94 -8.13 -6.20
C ALA A 302 -4.86 -9.32 -5.93
N LEU A 303 -4.32 -10.53 -5.74
CA LEU A 303 -5.14 -11.71 -5.40
C LEU A 303 -5.88 -11.54 -4.07
N ALA A 304 -5.39 -10.66 -3.19
CA ALA A 304 -6.06 -10.34 -1.94
C ALA A 304 -7.35 -9.51 -2.13
N SER A 305 -7.44 -8.70 -3.19
CA SER A 305 -8.51 -7.70 -3.35
C SER A 305 -9.32 -7.81 -4.64
N THR A 306 -8.75 -8.40 -5.70
CA THR A 306 -9.31 -8.39 -7.06
C THR A 306 -9.83 -9.78 -7.42
N SER A 307 -10.81 -9.85 -8.32
CA SER A 307 -11.31 -11.12 -8.89
C SER A 307 -10.17 -11.93 -9.51
N TRP A 308 -10.06 -13.18 -9.11
CA TRP A 308 -9.04 -14.10 -9.64
C TRP A 308 -9.32 -14.43 -11.11
N GLY A 309 -10.60 -14.51 -11.51
CA GLY A 309 -11.02 -14.71 -12.88
C GLY A 309 -10.61 -13.55 -13.78
N SER A 310 -10.89 -12.31 -13.35
CA SER A 310 -10.46 -11.11 -14.09
C SER A 310 -8.95 -11.04 -14.26
N LEU A 311 -8.19 -11.27 -13.18
CA LEU A 311 -6.72 -11.33 -13.25
C LEU A 311 -6.23 -12.46 -14.17
N SER A 312 -6.95 -13.58 -14.22
CA SER A 312 -6.61 -14.69 -15.10
C SER A 312 -6.76 -14.34 -16.57
N VAL A 313 -7.83 -13.62 -16.91
CA VAL A 313 -8.05 -13.12 -18.27
C VAL A 313 -6.96 -12.11 -18.66
N ASP A 314 -6.62 -11.18 -17.77
CA ASP A 314 -5.57 -10.20 -18.04
C ASP A 314 -4.19 -10.88 -18.26
N MET A 315 -3.88 -11.90 -17.49
CA MET A 315 -2.64 -12.69 -17.66
C MET A 315 -2.63 -13.44 -18.99
N LEU A 316 -3.76 -14.07 -19.38
CA LEU A 316 -3.85 -14.80 -20.64
C LEU A 316 -3.69 -13.87 -21.83
N LYS A 317 -4.36 -12.71 -21.84
CA LYS A 317 -4.19 -11.67 -22.87
C LYS A 317 -2.74 -11.20 -22.99
N ALA A 318 -2.09 -10.96 -21.84
CA ALA A 318 -0.68 -10.57 -21.80
C ALA A 318 0.22 -11.67 -22.38
N LYS A 319 -0.07 -12.94 -22.09
CA LYS A 319 0.66 -14.09 -22.65
C LYS A 319 0.42 -14.23 -24.15
N GLU A 320 -0.83 -14.13 -24.62
CA GLU A 320 -1.19 -14.21 -26.05
C GLU A 320 -0.48 -13.11 -26.87
N ALA A 321 -0.40 -11.88 -26.33
CA ALA A 321 0.34 -10.78 -26.97
C ALA A 321 1.84 -11.05 -27.03
N SER A 322 2.43 -11.57 -25.97
CA SER A 322 3.84 -11.97 -25.92
C SER A 322 4.13 -13.10 -26.93
N ASP A 323 3.31 -14.15 -26.93
CA ASP A 323 3.49 -15.32 -27.81
C ASP A 323 3.30 -14.96 -29.30
N SER A 324 2.38 -14.02 -29.61
CA SER A 324 2.03 -13.68 -31.01
C SER A 324 2.87 -12.56 -31.59
N TYR A 325 3.30 -11.61 -30.78
CA TYR A 325 3.94 -10.35 -31.25
C TYR A 325 5.26 -10.04 -30.53
N GLY A 326 5.69 -10.85 -29.57
CA GLY A 326 6.87 -10.58 -28.75
C GLY A 326 6.68 -9.38 -27.80
N ASP A 327 5.44 -8.95 -27.56
CA ASP A 327 5.15 -7.82 -26.65
C ASP A 327 5.10 -8.26 -25.20
N GLU A 328 6.19 -8.02 -24.48
CA GLU A 328 6.33 -8.34 -23.05
C GLU A 328 5.67 -7.29 -22.12
N SER A 329 5.16 -6.19 -22.64
CA SER A 329 4.62 -5.09 -21.82
C SER A 329 3.45 -5.53 -20.94
N GLY A 330 2.54 -6.36 -21.45
CA GLY A 330 1.42 -6.92 -20.71
C GLY A 330 1.89 -7.82 -19.55
N ARG A 331 2.90 -8.66 -19.77
CA ARG A 331 3.48 -9.52 -18.72
C ARG A 331 4.20 -8.72 -17.66
N MET A 332 4.96 -7.70 -18.06
CA MET A 332 5.59 -6.75 -17.14
C MET A 332 4.54 -6.04 -16.28
N ILE A 333 3.45 -5.54 -16.89
CA ILE A 333 2.33 -4.92 -16.17
C ILE A 333 1.71 -5.92 -15.18
N PHE A 334 1.44 -7.14 -15.60
CA PHE A 334 0.87 -8.16 -14.74
C PHE A 334 1.75 -8.44 -13.53
N LYS A 335 3.05 -8.64 -13.74
CA LYS A 335 4.01 -8.93 -12.67
C LYS A 335 4.17 -7.75 -11.72
N THR A 336 4.34 -6.52 -12.22
CA THR A 336 4.63 -5.36 -11.38
C THR A 336 3.39 -4.77 -10.73
N LYS A 337 2.29 -4.65 -11.48
CA LYS A 337 1.07 -3.98 -10.99
C LYS A 337 0.12 -4.89 -10.22
N TYR A 338 -0.01 -6.16 -10.64
CA TYR A 338 -0.95 -7.07 -10.01
C TYR A 338 -0.28 -8.02 -9.01
N LEU A 339 0.87 -8.61 -9.35
CA LEU A 339 1.59 -9.45 -8.39
C LEU A 339 2.46 -8.65 -7.42
N ALA A 340 2.68 -7.37 -7.70
CA ALA A 340 3.56 -6.48 -6.93
C ALA A 340 4.98 -7.05 -6.79
N LEU A 341 5.51 -7.64 -7.86
CA LEU A 341 6.85 -8.20 -7.95
C LEU A 341 7.71 -7.39 -8.95
N PRO A 342 9.00 -7.22 -8.71
CA PRO A 342 9.86 -6.46 -9.61
C PRO A 342 10.06 -7.21 -10.94
N TRP A 343 10.22 -6.45 -12.04
CA TRP A 343 10.50 -6.98 -13.36
C TRP A 343 12.01 -7.16 -13.57
N SER A 344 12.41 -8.24 -14.26
CA SER A 344 13.76 -8.45 -14.78
C SER A 344 13.67 -8.76 -16.27
N ASP A 345 14.58 -8.21 -17.06
CA ASP A 345 14.64 -8.44 -18.51
C ASP A 345 15.18 -9.85 -18.88
N ASP A 346 15.65 -10.62 -17.91
CA ASP A 346 16.22 -11.96 -18.09
C ASP A 346 15.18 -13.05 -18.39
N GLY A 347 14.02 -12.70 -18.92
CA GLY A 347 12.98 -13.65 -19.32
C GLY A 347 12.46 -14.53 -18.17
N GLY A 348 12.39 -13.96 -16.96
CA GLY A 348 11.93 -14.66 -15.76
C GLY A 348 10.63 -15.39 -16.01
N THR A 349 10.70 -16.72 -15.99
CA THR A 349 9.57 -17.63 -16.20
C THR A 349 8.43 -17.24 -15.26
N MET A 350 7.38 -16.64 -15.79
CA MET A 350 6.12 -16.57 -15.03
C MET A 350 5.66 -18.01 -14.81
N VAL A 351 5.46 -18.39 -13.56
CA VAL A 351 4.86 -19.68 -13.23
C VAL A 351 3.50 -19.71 -13.90
N THR A 352 3.37 -20.55 -14.93
CA THR A 352 2.09 -20.72 -15.64
C THR A 352 1.09 -21.33 -14.67
N ALA A 353 -0.11 -20.75 -14.59
CA ALA A 353 -1.21 -21.36 -13.85
C ALA A 353 -1.39 -22.81 -14.35
N ALA A 354 -1.31 -23.77 -13.45
CA ALA A 354 -1.46 -25.17 -13.82
C ALA A 354 -2.91 -25.45 -14.23
N THR A 355 -3.08 -26.05 -15.41
CA THR A 355 -4.36 -26.63 -15.78
C THR A 355 -4.72 -27.75 -14.78
N ALA A 356 -6.01 -27.85 -14.44
CA ALA A 356 -6.51 -28.75 -13.40
C ALA A 356 -6.56 -30.23 -13.85
N SER A 357 -5.41 -30.83 -14.16
CA SER A 357 -5.29 -32.24 -14.47
C SER A 357 -4.15 -32.90 -13.71
N GLY A 358 -4.50 -33.77 -12.76
CA GLY A 358 -3.64 -34.72 -12.08
C GLY A 358 -3.45 -34.50 -10.57
N PRO A 359 -3.32 -35.57 -9.77
CA PRO A 359 -3.01 -35.46 -8.35
C PRO A 359 -1.59 -34.91 -8.15
N PRO A 360 -1.32 -34.18 -7.05
CA PRO A 360 -0.01 -33.65 -6.79
C PRO A 360 1.02 -34.79 -6.59
N GLY A 361 1.93 -34.90 -7.55
CA GLY A 361 3.11 -35.72 -7.37
C GLY A 361 3.96 -35.11 -6.26
N ILE A 362 4.20 -35.88 -5.22
CA ILE A 362 5.18 -35.63 -4.17
C ILE A 362 6.52 -35.36 -4.86
N ARG A 363 7.06 -34.17 -4.71
CA ARG A 363 8.46 -33.89 -5.11
C ARG A 363 9.37 -34.04 -3.90
N PRO A 364 10.56 -34.59 -4.10
CA PRO A 364 11.53 -34.83 -3.05
C PRO A 364 12.07 -33.54 -2.42
#